data_1218dc72224fcb1ff3ed326e2641fe25
#
_entry.id   1218dc72224fcb1ff3ed326e2641fe25
#
_cell.length_a   1.000
_cell.length_b   1.000
_cell.length_c   1.000
_cell.angle_alpha   90.00
_cell.angle_beta   90.00
_cell.angle_gamma   90.00
#
_symmetry.space_group_name_H-M   'P 1'
#
loop_
_entity.id
_entity.type
_entity.pdbx_description
1 polymer ?
#
loop_
_entity_poly.entity_id
_entity_poly.type
_entity_poly.pdbx_seq_one_letter_code
_entity_poly.pdbx_strand_id
1 'polypeptide(L)'
;MLDHSCQAQRHSHAERGHDLYETPSVAVEALLRVLVLPSGAIWEPACGRGAIANVLRAHGHRVVCTDLIDYGTDPTAIYGVDFLKTTELPDGVSCIVTNPPYMLANEFTGHALELCPNVVMLLRLAFLESERRSSILAPIIRESWRLAM
;
A
#
# COMPACT_ATOMS: atom_id res chain seq x y z
N MET A 1 7.93 -9.38 40.38
CA MET A 1 8.86 -8.89 39.31
C MET A 1 8.36 -9.44 37.98
N LEU A 2 7.56 -8.69 37.29
CA LEU A 2 7.03 -9.10 35.98
C LEU A 2 8.00 -8.66 34.88
N ASP A 3 8.51 -9.63 34.18
CA ASP A 3 9.55 -9.52 33.17
C ASP A 3 9.09 -8.68 31.97
N HIS A 4 9.52 -7.42 31.88
CA HIS A 4 9.26 -6.53 30.76
C HIS A 4 9.97 -6.96 29.47
N SER A 5 10.89 -7.92 29.52
CA SER A 5 11.63 -8.42 28.35
C SER A 5 10.74 -9.23 27.39
N CYS A 6 9.72 -9.89 27.92
CA CYS A 6 8.82 -10.75 27.15
C CYS A 6 7.80 -9.97 26.31
N GLN A 7 7.42 -8.75 26.73
CA GLN A 7 6.50 -7.90 25.96
C GLN A 7 7.19 -7.21 24.79
N ALA A 8 8.42 -6.74 24.97
CA ALA A 8 9.21 -6.13 23.88
C ALA A 8 9.53 -7.14 22.77
N GLN A 9 9.83 -8.41 23.13
CA GLN A 9 10.02 -9.48 22.14
C GLN A 9 8.74 -9.87 21.40
N ARG A 10 7.58 -9.82 22.06
CA ARG A 10 6.29 -10.09 21.40
C ARG A 10 5.91 -9.02 20.37
N HIS A 11 6.16 -7.73 20.65
CA HIS A 11 5.95 -6.65 19.72
C HIS A 11 6.88 -6.78 18.51
N SER A 12 8.16 -7.05 18.70
CA SER A 12 9.11 -7.20 17.59
C SER A 12 8.82 -8.43 16.73
N HIS A 13 8.26 -9.50 17.29
CA HIS A 13 7.86 -10.70 16.55
C HIS A 13 6.56 -10.50 15.77
N ALA A 14 5.59 -9.79 16.33
CA ALA A 14 4.36 -9.41 15.63
C ALA A 14 4.65 -8.45 14.48
N GLU A 15 5.50 -7.44 14.69
CA GLU A 15 5.92 -6.51 13.64
C GLU A 15 6.68 -7.19 12.51
N ARG A 16 7.55 -8.16 12.79
CA ARG A 16 8.22 -8.97 11.77
C ARG A 16 7.30 -9.97 11.09
N GLY A 17 6.33 -10.52 11.81
CA GLY A 17 5.34 -11.46 11.29
C GLY A 17 4.36 -10.82 10.29
N HIS A 18 4.15 -9.52 10.39
CA HIS A 18 3.28 -8.75 9.49
C HIS A 18 4.02 -7.95 8.42
N ASP A 19 5.35 -8.12 8.31
CA ASP A 19 6.17 -7.56 7.23
C ASP A 19 6.04 -6.03 7.09
N LEU A 20 6.11 -5.32 8.24
CA LEU A 20 6.08 -3.86 8.25
C LEU A 20 7.41 -3.29 7.73
N TYR A 21 7.38 -2.73 6.54
CA TYR A 21 8.46 -1.95 5.97
C TYR A 21 7.99 -0.52 5.68
N GLU A 22 8.52 0.44 6.42
CA GLU A 22 8.16 1.85 6.21
C GLU A 22 8.77 2.37 4.90
N THR A 23 7.92 2.92 4.06
CA THR A 23 8.34 3.52 2.80
C THR A 23 9.08 4.83 3.06
N PRO A 24 10.33 4.99 2.58
CA PRO A 24 11.02 6.28 2.68
C PRO A 24 10.23 7.40 1.98
N SER A 25 10.12 8.57 2.61
CA SER A 25 9.39 9.71 2.04
C SER A 25 9.91 10.10 0.66
N VAL A 26 11.22 10.01 0.44
CA VAL A 26 11.86 10.29 -0.86
C VAL A 26 11.31 9.43 -2.00
N ALA A 27 10.88 8.21 -1.74
CA ALA A 27 10.28 7.34 -2.75
C ALA A 27 8.91 7.85 -3.20
N VAL A 28 8.08 8.31 -2.25
CA VAL A 28 6.77 8.90 -2.54
C VAL A 28 6.92 10.26 -3.21
N GLU A 29 7.88 11.08 -2.78
CA GLU A 29 8.23 12.35 -3.43
C GLU A 29 8.66 12.14 -4.89
N ALA A 30 9.50 11.15 -5.15
CA ALA A 30 9.94 10.80 -6.50
C ALA A 30 8.77 10.35 -7.39
N LEU A 31 7.83 9.57 -6.84
CA LEU A 31 6.61 9.15 -7.51
C LEU A 31 5.79 10.38 -7.95
N LEU A 32 5.55 11.32 -7.04
CA LEU A 32 4.74 12.50 -7.30
C LEU A 32 5.38 13.49 -8.29
N ARG A 33 6.69 13.40 -8.54
CA ARG A 33 7.35 14.19 -9.59
C ARG A 33 7.06 13.68 -11.00
N VAL A 34 6.78 12.40 -11.14
CA VAL A 34 6.63 11.74 -12.45
C VAL A 34 5.21 11.30 -12.76
N LEU A 35 4.35 11.23 -11.76
CA LEU A 35 2.98 10.74 -11.90
C LEU A 35 1.98 11.75 -11.33
N VAL A 36 1.01 12.13 -12.14
CA VAL A 36 -0.17 12.88 -11.70
C VAL A 36 -1.23 11.89 -11.28
N LEU A 37 -1.58 11.90 -9.98
CA LEU A 37 -2.61 11.02 -9.46
C LEU A 37 -4.01 11.52 -9.87
N PRO A 38 -4.99 10.61 -10.07
CA PRO A 38 -6.35 10.99 -10.38
C PRO A 38 -6.98 11.90 -9.31
N SER A 39 -7.93 12.72 -9.71
CA SER A 39 -8.75 13.48 -8.78
C SER A 39 -9.62 12.53 -7.94
N GLY A 40 -9.88 12.89 -6.69
CA GLY A 40 -10.59 12.06 -5.72
C GLY A 40 -9.70 11.66 -4.55
N ALA A 41 -10.23 10.82 -3.68
CA ALA A 41 -9.46 10.31 -2.57
C ALA A 41 -8.53 9.17 -3.02
N ILE A 42 -7.42 9.05 -2.33
CA ILE A 42 -6.48 7.94 -2.44
C ILE A 42 -6.73 6.98 -1.29
N TRP A 43 -6.76 5.70 -1.56
CA TRP A 43 -6.80 4.67 -0.52
C TRP A 43 -5.43 4.04 -0.33
N GLU A 44 -4.95 4.03 0.90
CA GLU A 44 -3.79 3.27 1.33
C GLU A 44 -4.25 2.11 2.23
N PRO A 45 -4.44 0.90 1.68
CA PRO A 45 -5.04 -0.24 2.39
C PRO A 45 -4.08 -1.01 3.29
N ALA A 46 -2.81 -0.66 3.31
CA ALA A 46 -1.79 -1.19 4.21
C ALA A 46 -0.93 -0.02 4.72
N CYS A 47 -1.59 0.92 5.41
CA CYS A 47 -0.98 2.22 5.69
C CYS A 47 0.13 2.16 6.75
N GLY A 48 0.23 1.09 7.51
CA GLY A 48 1.24 0.96 8.55
C GLY A 48 1.20 2.14 9.52
N ARG A 49 2.33 2.82 9.65
CA ARG A 49 2.45 4.04 10.47
C ARG A 49 2.17 5.34 9.69
N GLY A 50 1.66 5.24 8.46
CA GLY A 50 1.27 6.40 7.67
C GLY A 50 2.39 7.04 6.85
N ALA A 51 3.48 6.35 6.59
CA ALA A 51 4.63 6.90 5.87
C ALA A 51 4.26 7.44 4.48
N ILE A 52 3.49 6.70 3.70
CA ILE A 52 3.00 7.14 2.38
C ILE A 52 1.91 8.21 2.54
N ALA A 53 0.91 7.93 3.38
CA ALA A 53 -0.23 8.81 3.58
C ALA A 53 0.17 10.23 4.00
N ASN A 54 1.16 10.35 4.88
CA ASN A 54 1.63 11.65 5.34
C ASN A 54 2.25 12.49 4.21
N VAL A 55 3.02 11.88 3.31
CA VAL A 55 3.57 12.58 2.14
C VAL A 55 2.46 12.98 1.18
N LEU A 56 1.53 12.09 0.87
CA LEU A 56 0.39 12.38 -0.01
C LEU A 56 -0.47 13.52 0.54
N ARG A 57 -0.75 13.51 1.84
CA ARG A 57 -1.49 14.59 2.53
C ARG A 57 -0.76 15.92 2.49
N ALA A 58 0.57 15.91 2.66
CA ALA A 58 1.41 17.12 2.55
C ALA A 58 1.36 17.72 1.15
N HIS A 59 1.11 16.91 0.12
CA HIS A 59 0.89 17.34 -1.26
C HIS A 59 -0.58 17.66 -1.60
N GLY A 60 -1.46 17.74 -0.61
CA GLY A 60 -2.85 18.17 -0.77
C GLY A 60 -3.83 17.06 -1.14
N HIS A 61 -3.42 15.80 -1.11
CA HIS A 61 -4.32 14.68 -1.38
C HIS A 61 -5.15 14.30 -0.15
N ARG A 62 -6.42 13.96 -0.37
CA ARG A 62 -7.24 13.27 0.63
C ARG A 62 -6.88 11.79 0.63
N VAL A 63 -6.50 11.26 1.78
CA VAL A 63 -6.08 9.86 1.91
C VAL A 63 -6.95 9.13 2.93
N VAL A 64 -7.54 8.03 2.49
CA VAL A 64 -8.20 7.05 3.36
C VAL A 64 -7.16 6.00 3.72
N CYS A 65 -6.91 5.81 5.00
CA CYS A 65 -5.94 4.85 5.50
C CYS A 65 -6.66 3.69 6.18
N THR A 66 -6.33 2.48 5.79
CA THR A 66 -6.74 1.27 6.51
C THR A 66 -5.54 0.34 6.70
N ASP A 67 -5.60 -0.46 7.74
CA ASP A 67 -4.62 -1.53 7.98
C ASP A 67 -5.25 -2.65 8.79
N LEU A 68 -4.70 -3.85 8.68
CA LEU A 68 -5.10 -4.97 9.51
C LEU A 68 -4.67 -4.76 10.96
N ILE A 69 -3.55 -4.07 11.17
CA ILE A 69 -2.90 -3.88 12.46
C ILE A 69 -2.99 -2.42 12.89
N ASP A 70 -3.35 -2.22 14.15
CA ASP A 70 -3.30 -0.90 14.78
C ASP A 70 -1.88 -0.59 15.28
N TYR A 71 -1.22 0.35 14.60
CA TYR A 71 0.10 0.85 15.00
C TYR A 71 0.02 2.08 15.92
N GLY A 72 -1.17 2.61 16.16
CA GLY A 72 -1.40 3.73 17.08
C GLY A 72 -0.83 5.08 16.63
N THR A 73 -0.49 5.23 15.36
CA THR A 73 0.22 6.42 14.85
C THR A 73 -0.65 7.37 14.05
N ASP A 74 -1.73 6.91 13.44
CA ASP A 74 -2.66 7.73 12.65
C ASP A 74 -4.07 7.65 13.25
N PRO A 75 -4.56 8.71 13.92
CA PRO A 75 -5.88 8.71 14.53
C PRO A 75 -7.02 8.71 13.49
N THR A 76 -6.72 8.95 12.22
CA THR A 76 -7.71 8.95 11.12
C THR A 76 -7.77 7.62 10.38
N ALA A 77 -6.83 6.72 10.64
CA ALA A 77 -6.82 5.39 10.04
C ALA A 77 -7.87 4.46 10.66
N ILE A 78 -8.39 3.57 9.85
CA ILE A 78 -9.30 2.53 10.27
C ILE A 78 -8.53 1.21 10.34
N TYR A 79 -8.41 0.67 11.53
CA TYR A 79 -7.66 -0.56 11.78
C TYR A 79 -8.57 -1.79 11.87
N GLY A 80 -7.97 -2.96 11.80
CA GLY A 80 -8.69 -4.24 11.78
C GLY A 80 -9.35 -4.55 10.44
N VAL A 81 -8.95 -3.85 9.37
CA VAL A 81 -9.44 -4.06 8.01
C VAL A 81 -8.49 -4.97 7.25
N ASP A 82 -8.97 -6.15 6.90
CA ASP A 82 -8.26 -7.04 5.98
C ASP A 82 -8.56 -6.63 4.54
N PHE A 83 -7.60 -6.00 3.89
CA PHE A 83 -7.75 -5.52 2.51
C PHE A 83 -8.19 -6.62 1.54
N LEU A 84 -7.62 -7.83 1.67
CA LEU A 84 -7.93 -8.94 0.77
C LEU A 84 -9.36 -9.48 0.90
N LYS A 85 -10.09 -9.06 1.94
CA LYS A 85 -11.51 -9.39 2.15
C LYS A 85 -12.46 -8.25 1.82
N THR A 86 -11.96 -7.09 1.45
CA THR A 86 -12.81 -5.96 1.05
C THR A 86 -13.38 -6.21 -0.34
N THR A 87 -14.60 -5.78 -0.58
CA THR A 87 -15.32 -5.97 -1.84
C THR A 87 -15.62 -4.67 -2.56
N GLU A 88 -15.42 -3.54 -1.90
CA GLU A 88 -15.78 -2.21 -2.39
C GLU A 88 -14.68 -1.20 -2.04
N LEU A 89 -14.57 -0.17 -2.88
CA LEU A 89 -13.75 1.00 -2.56
C LEU A 89 -14.44 1.86 -1.50
N PRO A 90 -13.67 2.49 -0.58
CA PRO A 90 -14.21 3.56 0.25
C PRO A 90 -14.77 4.70 -0.59
N ASP A 91 -15.78 5.40 -0.05
CA ASP A 91 -16.45 6.49 -0.75
C ASP A 91 -15.49 7.58 -1.25
N GLY A 92 -15.63 7.93 -2.52
CA GLY A 92 -14.86 8.96 -3.18
C GLY A 92 -13.41 8.58 -3.52
N VAL A 93 -13.01 7.34 -3.30
CA VAL A 93 -11.70 6.82 -3.71
C VAL A 93 -11.66 6.62 -5.22
N SER A 94 -10.60 7.12 -5.84
CA SER A 94 -10.33 6.98 -7.28
C SER A 94 -9.00 6.30 -7.59
N CYS A 95 -8.17 6.11 -6.58
CA CYS A 95 -6.83 5.55 -6.74
C CYS A 95 -6.41 4.77 -5.48
N ILE A 96 -5.71 3.67 -5.67
CA ILE A 96 -5.03 2.94 -4.59
C ILE A 96 -3.53 3.23 -4.71
N VAL A 97 -2.91 3.68 -3.62
CA VAL A 97 -1.45 3.84 -3.52
C VAL A 97 -0.98 3.14 -2.26
N THR A 98 -0.13 2.12 -2.39
CA THR A 98 0.34 1.37 -1.22
C THR A 98 1.68 0.69 -1.46
N ASN A 99 2.36 0.39 -0.35
CA ASN A 99 3.47 -0.54 -0.26
C ASN A 99 2.93 -1.80 0.43
N PRO A 100 2.54 -2.84 -0.32
CA PRO A 100 1.90 -4.00 0.27
C PRO A 100 2.88 -4.82 1.11
N PRO A 101 2.38 -5.62 2.07
CA PRO A 101 3.21 -6.60 2.76
C PRO A 101 3.94 -7.48 1.74
N TYR A 102 5.25 -7.65 1.91
CA TYR A 102 6.10 -8.32 0.91
C TYR A 102 5.61 -9.72 0.54
N MET A 103 5.21 -10.51 1.54
CA MET A 103 4.74 -11.88 1.35
C MET A 103 3.37 -11.95 0.63
N LEU A 104 2.59 -10.88 0.65
CA LEU A 104 1.24 -10.79 0.07
C LEU A 104 1.18 -9.84 -1.14
N ALA A 105 2.32 -9.44 -1.68
CA ALA A 105 2.39 -8.44 -2.74
C ALA A 105 1.61 -8.86 -4.01
N ASN A 106 1.60 -10.16 -4.35
CA ASN A 106 0.84 -10.69 -5.48
C ASN A 106 -0.67 -10.57 -5.25
N GLU A 107 -1.13 -11.02 -4.09
CA GLU A 107 -2.54 -11.03 -3.70
C GLU A 107 -3.06 -9.58 -3.60
N PHE A 108 -2.28 -8.69 -2.99
CA PHE A 108 -2.62 -7.26 -2.91
C PHE A 108 -2.72 -6.62 -4.29
N THR A 109 -1.76 -6.88 -5.17
CA THR A 109 -1.76 -6.32 -6.52
C THR A 109 -2.96 -6.81 -7.33
N GLY A 110 -3.22 -8.10 -7.34
CA GLY A 110 -4.37 -8.70 -8.02
C GLY A 110 -5.69 -8.12 -7.51
N HIS A 111 -5.87 -8.11 -6.18
CA HIS A 111 -7.09 -7.61 -5.55
C HIS A 111 -7.31 -6.11 -5.79
N ALA A 112 -6.25 -5.30 -5.70
CA ALA A 112 -6.34 -3.86 -5.98
C ALA A 112 -6.79 -3.58 -7.41
N LEU A 113 -6.28 -4.32 -8.40
CA LEU A 113 -6.66 -4.18 -9.80
C LEU A 113 -8.10 -4.61 -10.10
N GLU A 114 -8.65 -5.54 -9.32
CA GLU A 114 -10.08 -5.91 -9.40
C GLU A 114 -10.98 -4.79 -8.85
N LEU A 115 -10.53 -4.09 -7.80
CA LEU A 115 -11.31 -3.05 -7.14
C LEU A 115 -11.21 -1.68 -7.81
N CYS A 116 -10.03 -1.32 -8.33
CA CYS A 116 -9.73 0.04 -8.77
C CYS A 116 -8.95 0.07 -10.08
N PRO A 117 -9.36 0.90 -11.05
CA PRO A 117 -8.63 1.02 -12.32
C PRO A 117 -7.28 1.77 -12.16
N ASN A 118 -7.13 2.58 -11.13
CA ASN A 118 -5.92 3.35 -10.87
C ASN A 118 -5.20 2.81 -9.64
N VAL A 119 -4.13 2.06 -9.86
CA VAL A 119 -3.37 1.40 -8.81
C VAL A 119 -1.90 1.74 -8.93
N VAL A 120 -1.32 2.20 -7.84
CA VAL A 120 0.12 2.44 -7.69
C VAL A 120 0.65 1.57 -6.57
N MET A 121 1.56 0.68 -6.91
CA MET A 121 2.21 -0.21 -5.95
C MET A 121 3.69 0.12 -5.85
N LEU A 122 4.17 0.37 -4.63
CA LEU A 122 5.60 0.44 -4.36
C LEU A 122 6.11 -0.97 -4.09
N LEU A 123 6.80 -1.53 -5.06
CA LEU A 123 7.25 -2.92 -5.03
C LEU A 123 8.78 -3.00 -5.18
N ARG A 124 9.38 -4.05 -4.66
CA ARG A 124 10.78 -4.35 -4.95
C ARG A 124 10.93 -4.72 -6.42
N LEU A 125 12.06 -4.36 -7.04
CA LEU A 125 12.34 -4.67 -8.45
C LEU A 125 12.24 -6.16 -8.76
N ALA A 126 12.69 -7.03 -7.84
CA ALA A 126 12.57 -8.49 -7.94
C ALA A 126 11.09 -8.96 -8.09
N PHE A 127 10.11 -8.14 -7.76
CA PHE A 127 8.70 -8.44 -8.02
C PHE A 127 8.43 -8.59 -9.52
N LEU A 128 9.10 -7.84 -10.38
CA LEU A 128 8.92 -7.85 -11.83
C LEU A 128 9.57 -9.06 -12.52
N GLU A 129 10.49 -9.75 -11.85
CA GLU A 129 11.30 -10.83 -12.44
C GLU A 129 10.63 -12.22 -12.38
N SER A 130 9.48 -12.35 -11.72
CA SER A 130 8.83 -13.65 -11.51
C SER A 130 7.85 -13.99 -12.62
N GLU A 131 8.01 -15.15 -13.24
CA GLU A 131 7.07 -15.71 -14.24
C GLU A 131 5.64 -15.84 -13.73
N ARG A 132 5.45 -16.13 -12.44
CA ARG A 132 4.12 -16.22 -11.81
C ARG A 132 3.31 -14.91 -11.87
N ARG A 133 3.96 -13.80 -12.12
CA ARG A 133 3.37 -12.45 -12.14
C ARG A 133 3.14 -11.93 -13.56
N SER A 134 3.59 -12.66 -14.56
CA SER A 134 3.43 -12.29 -15.96
C SER A 134 1.95 -12.12 -16.34
N SER A 135 1.06 -12.93 -15.79
CA SER A 135 -0.38 -12.82 -16.02
C SER A 135 -1.01 -11.55 -15.41
N ILE A 136 -0.47 -11.05 -14.30
CA ILE A 136 -0.90 -9.81 -13.66
C ILE A 136 -0.30 -8.60 -14.37
N LEU A 137 0.98 -8.68 -14.73
CA LEU A 137 1.72 -7.55 -15.28
C LEU A 137 1.57 -7.38 -16.80
N ALA A 138 1.35 -8.45 -17.55
CA ALA A 138 1.26 -8.39 -19.00
C ALA A 138 0.16 -7.45 -19.52
N PRO A 139 -1.04 -7.40 -18.94
CA PRO A 139 -2.06 -6.43 -19.35
C PRO A 139 -1.63 -4.98 -19.05
N ILE A 140 -1.05 -4.74 -17.88
CA ILE A 140 -0.61 -3.41 -17.41
C ILE A 140 0.51 -2.89 -18.30
N ILE A 141 1.50 -3.71 -18.62
CA ILE A 141 2.61 -3.34 -19.48
C ILE A 141 2.11 -3.01 -20.90
N ARG A 142 1.15 -3.76 -21.43
CA ARG A 142 0.58 -3.49 -22.76
C ARG A 142 -0.11 -2.14 -22.83
N GLU A 143 -0.86 -1.73 -21.81
CA GLU A 143 -1.52 -0.42 -21.81
C GLU A 143 -0.52 0.73 -21.66
N SER A 144 0.49 0.57 -20.81
CA SER A 144 1.56 1.58 -20.64
C SER A 144 2.33 1.83 -21.93
N TRP A 145 2.60 0.81 -22.73
CA TRP A 145 3.26 0.95 -24.04
C TRP A 145 2.38 1.59 -25.09
N ARG A 146 1.06 1.47 -25.03
CA ARG A 146 0.13 2.17 -25.94
C ARG A 146 0.09 3.68 -25.69
N LEU A 147 0.35 4.12 -24.48
CA LEU A 147 0.43 5.54 -24.12
C LEU A 147 1.79 6.17 -24.43
N ALA A 148 2.82 5.36 -24.68
CA ALA A 148 4.18 5.81 -24.98
C ALA A 148 4.49 5.87 -26.51
N MET A 149 3.58 5.42 -27.34
CA MET A 149 3.65 5.51 -28.81
C MET A 149 2.69 6.54 -29.34
#